data_19150282439d266f88a0a126afbee1b5
#
_entry.id   19150282439d266f88a0a126afbee1b5
#
_cell.length_a   1.000
_cell.length_b   1.000
_cell.length_c   1.000
_cell.angle_alpha   90.00
_cell.angle_beta   90.00
_cell.angle_gamma   90.00
#
_symmetry.space_group_name_H-M   'P 1'
#
loop_
_entity.id
_entity.type
_entity.pdbx_description
1 polymer ?
#
loop_
_entity_poly.entity_id
_entity_poly.type
_entity_poly.pdbx_seq_one_letter_code
_entity_poly.pdbx_strand_id
1 'polypeptide(L)'
;FTKDLQIPEDLLWVSVYEEDDEAFEIWNKTLGLPPERIVRLGKQDNFWEHGTGPCGPCSEIYFDRGPDKGCGSPDCKVGCDCDRFIEVWNLVFTQFNRDEEGNYTRLPKPNIDTGMGLERLACVMQDVSNLFEVDTIRKVLDCICTLAGVRYGDSARTDISIRVITDHIRSTTMMISDGVIPSNEGRGYVLRRLLRRAARHGKLLGLDKPFLHDVAEVVINESKQAYPELVERSENIRKVIRIEEEKFEETVDQGLVI
;
A
#
# COMPACT_ATOMS: atom_id res chain seq x y z
N PHE A 1 8.89 -18.07 -4.05
CA PHE A 1 7.63 -18.28 -3.28
C PHE A 1 7.54 -19.71 -2.78
N THR A 2 7.56 -20.74 -3.65
CA THR A 2 7.31 -22.13 -3.28
C THR A 2 8.47 -22.82 -2.54
N LYS A 3 9.73 -22.52 -2.90
CA LYS A 3 10.92 -23.16 -2.31
C LYS A 3 11.37 -22.45 -1.03
N ASP A 4 11.59 -21.15 -1.08
CA ASP A 4 12.20 -20.42 0.04
C ASP A 4 11.15 -19.99 1.07
N LEU A 5 9.98 -19.51 0.62
CA LEU A 5 8.89 -19.09 1.48
C LEU A 5 7.90 -20.22 1.81
N GLN A 6 8.04 -21.37 1.17
CA GLN A 6 7.20 -22.56 1.37
C GLN A 6 5.69 -22.30 1.20
N ILE A 7 5.34 -21.34 0.35
CA ILE A 7 3.94 -21.07 0.00
C ILE A 7 3.45 -22.24 -0.86
N PRO A 8 2.30 -22.86 -0.53
CA PRO A 8 1.73 -23.94 -1.33
C PRO A 8 1.46 -23.48 -2.76
N GLU A 9 1.92 -24.26 -3.74
CA GLU A 9 1.79 -23.89 -5.15
C GLU A 9 0.34 -23.79 -5.62
N ASP A 10 -0.54 -24.62 -5.06
CA ASP A 10 -1.97 -24.65 -5.37
C ASP A 10 -2.73 -23.38 -4.92
N LEU A 11 -2.14 -22.58 -4.03
CA LEU A 11 -2.67 -21.29 -3.62
C LEU A 11 -2.18 -20.13 -4.49
N LEU A 12 -1.24 -20.37 -5.40
CA LEU A 12 -0.69 -19.36 -6.28
C LEU A 12 -1.43 -19.34 -7.62
N TRP A 13 -1.83 -18.13 -8.01
CA TRP A 13 -2.46 -17.83 -9.29
C TRP A 13 -1.65 -16.76 -10.01
N VAL A 14 -1.78 -16.68 -11.33
CA VAL A 14 -1.17 -15.59 -12.10
C VAL A 14 -2.17 -14.95 -13.03
N SER A 15 -1.99 -13.67 -13.29
CA SER A 15 -2.64 -13.00 -14.40
C SER A 15 -1.64 -12.68 -15.51
N VAL A 16 -2.12 -12.57 -16.74
CA VAL A 16 -1.38 -12.10 -17.90
C VAL A 16 -2.26 -11.16 -18.70
N TYR A 17 -1.65 -10.24 -19.44
CA TYR A 17 -2.40 -9.42 -20.38
C TYR A 17 -3.08 -10.29 -21.43
N GLU A 18 -4.31 -9.99 -21.79
CA GLU A 18 -5.16 -10.83 -22.64
C GLU A 18 -4.57 -11.14 -24.02
N GLU A 19 -3.75 -10.24 -24.56
CA GLU A 19 -3.06 -10.41 -25.85
C GLU A 19 -1.63 -10.95 -25.71
N ASP A 20 -1.14 -11.23 -24.49
CA ASP A 20 0.23 -11.71 -24.25
C ASP A 20 0.27 -13.25 -24.18
N ASP A 21 0.28 -13.86 -25.36
CA ASP A 21 0.40 -15.31 -25.49
C ASP A 21 1.77 -15.83 -25.07
N GLU A 22 2.83 -15.04 -25.22
CA GLU A 22 4.19 -15.41 -24.80
C GLU A 22 4.27 -15.59 -23.29
N ALA A 23 3.76 -14.64 -22.52
CA ALA A 23 3.71 -14.75 -21.07
C ALA A 23 2.85 -15.94 -20.61
N PHE A 24 1.69 -16.16 -21.24
CA PHE A 24 0.84 -17.30 -20.96
C PHE A 24 1.58 -18.63 -21.20
N GLU A 25 2.28 -18.77 -22.32
CA GLU A 25 3.03 -19.99 -22.65
C GLU A 25 4.22 -20.24 -21.71
N ILE A 26 4.91 -19.17 -21.30
CA ILE A 26 6.00 -19.28 -20.31
C ILE A 26 5.47 -19.83 -18.99
N TRP A 27 4.38 -19.27 -18.48
CA TRP A 27 3.77 -19.76 -17.24
C TRP A 27 3.29 -21.21 -17.37
N ASN A 28 2.61 -21.54 -18.46
CA ASN A 28 2.03 -22.87 -18.65
C ASN A 28 3.06 -23.93 -19.04
N LYS A 29 3.82 -23.68 -20.13
CA LYS A 29 4.69 -24.72 -20.72
C LYS A 29 6.08 -24.77 -20.06
N THR A 30 6.63 -23.61 -19.69
CA THR A 30 8.00 -23.56 -19.15
C THR A 30 8.01 -23.75 -17.63
N LEU A 31 7.09 -23.13 -16.92
CA LEU A 31 6.99 -23.20 -15.46
C LEU A 31 5.99 -24.25 -14.98
N GLY A 32 5.17 -24.81 -15.87
CA GLY A 32 4.27 -25.92 -15.56
C GLY A 32 3.01 -25.53 -14.79
N LEU A 33 2.67 -24.22 -14.74
CA LEU A 33 1.45 -23.78 -14.06
C LEU A 33 0.22 -24.25 -14.84
N PRO A 34 -0.79 -24.89 -14.18
CA PRO A 34 -2.02 -25.30 -14.84
C PRO A 34 -2.73 -24.13 -15.50
N PRO A 35 -3.25 -24.28 -16.73
CA PRO A 35 -3.85 -23.18 -17.49
C PRO A 35 -5.05 -22.55 -16.80
N GLU A 36 -5.78 -23.30 -15.97
CA GLU A 36 -6.91 -22.80 -15.17
C GLU A 36 -6.49 -21.82 -14.07
N ARG A 37 -5.22 -21.80 -13.70
CA ARG A 37 -4.64 -20.82 -12.73
C ARG A 37 -3.96 -19.64 -13.39
N ILE A 38 -4.03 -19.53 -14.73
CA ILE A 38 -3.51 -18.40 -15.50
C ILE A 38 -4.70 -17.62 -16.06
N VAL A 39 -4.96 -16.44 -15.46
CA VAL A 39 -6.11 -15.62 -15.83
C VAL A 39 -5.69 -14.54 -16.82
N ARG A 40 -6.43 -14.39 -17.92
CA ARG A 40 -6.24 -13.30 -18.87
C ARG A 40 -7.07 -12.10 -18.46
N LEU A 41 -6.43 -10.96 -18.27
CA LEU A 41 -7.07 -9.71 -17.90
C LEU A 41 -6.78 -8.63 -18.96
N GLY A 42 -7.67 -7.66 -19.03
CA GLY A 42 -7.58 -6.57 -20.00
C GLY A 42 -6.48 -5.55 -19.68
N LYS A 43 -6.42 -4.53 -20.53
CA LYS A 43 -5.43 -3.45 -20.41
C LYS A 43 -5.49 -2.71 -19.08
N GLN A 44 -6.66 -2.59 -18.48
CA GLN A 44 -6.85 -1.88 -17.22
C GLN A 44 -6.08 -2.55 -16.06
N ASP A 45 -5.96 -3.87 -16.09
CA ASP A 45 -5.38 -4.66 -15.02
C ASP A 45 -3.94 -5.11 -15.35
N ASN A 46 -3.71 -5.61 -16.58
CA ASN A 46 -2.44 -6.22 -16.95
C ASN A 46 -1.65 -5.47 -18.04
N PHE A 47 -1.73 -4.15 -18.06
CA PHE A 47 -0.87 -3.31 -18.91
C PHE A 47 -0.43 -2.07 -18.13
N TRP A 48 0.85 -1.96 -17.85
CA TRP A 48 1.40 -0.83 -17.11
C TRP A 48 1.80 0.30 -18.05
N GLU A 49 1.25 1.49 -17.82
CA GLU A 49 1.65 2.75 -18.46
C GLU A 49 1.45 3.92 -17.51
N HIS A 50 2.32 4.91 -17.58
CA HIS A 50 2.19 6.14 -16.80
C HIS A 50 2.56 7.37 -17.64
N GLY A 51 1.56 8.03 -18.18
CA GLY A 51 1.76 9.16 -19.12
C GLY A 51 2.49 8.74 -20.38
N THR A 52 3.56 9.45 -20.73
CA THR A 52 4.49 9.14 -21.83
C THR A 52 5.70 8.39 -21.31
N GLY A 53 6.29 7.54 -22.15
CA GLY A 53 7.49 6.81 -21.80
C GLY A 53 7.37 5.28 -21.92
N PRO A 54 8.33 4.55 -21.32
CA PRO A 54 8.34 3.09 -21.33
C PRO A 54 7.10 2.49 -20.72
N CYS A 55 6.51 1.48 -21.37
CA CYS A 55 5.30 0.81 -20.95
C CYS A 55 5.22 -0.62 -21.53
N GLY A 56 4.26 -1.42 -21.09
CA GLY A 56 4.05 -2.74 -21.64
C GLY A 56 3.08 -3.60 -20.83
N PRO A 57 2.78 -4.81 -21.35
CA PRO A 57 1.97 -5.77 -20.63
C PRO A 57 2.64 -6.17 -19.31
N CYS A 58 1.84 -6.61 -18.36
CA CYS A 58 2.35 -7.13 -17.11
C CYS A 58 1.70 -8.48 -16.76
N SER A 59 2.36 -9.19 -15.89
CA SER A 59 1.89 -10.41 -15.27
C SER A 59 1.98 -10.28 -13.76
N GLU A 60 0.95 -10.68 -13.06
CA GLU A 60 0.89 -10.53 -11.61
C GLU A 60 0.75 -11.89 -10.94
N ILE A 61 1.35 -12.03 -9.76
CA ILE A 61 1.25 -13.23 -8.95
C ILE A 61 0.31 -12.94 -7.79
N TYR A 62 -0.69 -13.79 -7.62
CA TYR A 62 -1.72 -13.70 -6.60
C TYR A 62 -1.65 -14.88 -5.65
N PHE A 63 -2.00 -14.62 -4.39
CA PHE A 63 -2.24 -15.63 -3.38
C PHE A 63 -3.75 -15.78 -3.13
N ASP A 64 -4.30 -17.00 -3.26
CA ASP A 64 -5.69 -17.31 -2.93
C ASP A 64 -5.82 -17.59 -1.45
N ARG A 65 -6.51 -16.71 -0.73
CA ARG A 65 -6.79 -16.82 0.71
C ARG A 65 -7.96 -17.76 1.04
N GLY A 66 -8.54 -18.35 0.02
CA GLY A 66 -9.68 -19.23 0.15
C GLY A 66 -11.04 -18.54 0.02
N PRO A 67 -12.09 -19.33 -0.21
CA PRO A 67 -13.43 -18.82 -0.50
C PRO A 67 -14.05 -18.02 0.65
N ASP A 68 -13.66 -18.29 1.90
CA ASP A 68 -14.16 -17.60 3.08
C ASP A 68 -13.77 -16.10 3.13
N LYS A 69 -12.74 -15.72 2.40
CA LYS A 69 -12.32 -14.32 2.22
C LYS A 69 -12.89 -13.67 0.97
N GLY A 70 -13.62 -14.42 0.16
CA GLY A 70 -14.22 -13.95 -1.08
C GLY A 70 -15.54 -13.20 -0.88
N CYS A 71 -16.03 -12.63 -1.99
CA CYS A 71 -17.33 -11.91 -2.02
C CYS A 71 -18.55 -12.83 -1.97
N GLY A 72 -18.38 -14.16 -1.91
CA GLY A 72 -19.47 -15.14 -1.93
C GLY A 72 -20.08 -15.39 -3.31
N SER A 73 -19.60 -14.70 -4.36
CA SER A 73 -20.05 -14.96 -5.72
C SER A 73 -19.46 -16.27 -6.27
N PRO A 74 -20.23 -17.08 -7.01
CA PRO A 74 -19.70 -18.25 -7.71
C PRO A 74 -18.66 -17.88 -8.77
N ASP A 75 -18.69 -16.64 -9.28
CA ASP A 75 -17.77 -16.10 -10.28
C ASP A 75 -16.54 -15.42 -9.65
N CYS A 76 -16.32 -15.57 -8.35
CA CYS A 76 -15.18 -14.99 -7.65
C CYS A 76 -13.87 -15.58 -8.18
N LYS A 77 -13.06 -14.74 -8.81
CA LYS A 77 -11.79 -15.11 -9.46
C LYS A 77 -10.75 -13.99 -9.30
N VAL A 78 -9.52 -14.21 -9.76
CA VAL A 78 -8.50 -13.17 -9.89
C VAL A 78 -9.04 -11.99 -10.70
N GLY A 79 -8.82 -10.77 -10.23
CA GLY A 79 -9.43 -9.54 -10.77
C GLY A 79 -10.75 -9.14 -10.09
N CYS A 80 -11.24 -9.91 -9.11
CA CYS A 80 -12.37 -9.51 -8.27
C CYS A 80 -11.91 -8.54 -7.17
N ASP A 81 -12.68 -7.46 -6.94
CA ASP A 81 -12.43 -6.44 -5.89
C ASP A 81 -12.73 -6.95 -4.46
N CYS A 82 -12.43 -8.21 -4.19
CA CYS A 82 -12.62 -8.79 -2.86
C CYS A 82 -11.28 -9.22 -2.24
N ASP A 83 -11.32 -9.56 -0.95
CA ASP A 83 -10.12 -9.89 -0.17
C ASP A 83 -9.57 -11.32 -0.41
N ARG A 84 -10.14 -12.09 -1.35
CA ARG A 84 -9.73 -13.46 -1.59
C ARG A 84 -8.36 -13.56 -2.27
N PHE A 85 -8.19 -12.85 -3.38
CA PHE A 85 -6.95 -12.90 -4.16
C PHE A 85 -6.10 -11.67 -3.88
N ILE A 86 -4.97 -11.89 -3.21
CA ILE A 86 -4.01 -10.82 -2.93
C ILE A 86 -2.91 -10.85 -3.98
N GLU A 87 -2.78 -9.78 -4.77
CA GLU A 87 -1.60 -9.54 -5.60
C GLU A 87 -0.37 -9.34 -4.71
N VAL A 88 0.62 -10.21 -4.85
CA VAL A 88 1.87 -10.16 -4.08
C VAL A 88 3.05 -9.66 -4.91
N TRP A 89 3.02 -9.82 -6.23
CA TRP A 89 4.09 -9.40 -7.13
C TRP A 89 3.56 -9.00 -8.49
N ASN A 90 4.14 -7.94 -9.08
CA ASN A 90 3.88 -7.48 -10.43
C ASN A 90 5.16 -7.56 -11.27
N LEU A 91 5.07 -8.15 -12.46
CA LEU A 91 6.13 -8.33 -13.44
C LEU A 91 5.77 -7.50 -14.68
N VAL A 92 6.37 -6.33 -14.85
CA VAL A 92 6.12 -5.44 -15.99
C VAL A 92 7.09 -5.75 -17.12
N PHE A 93 6.57 -6.16 -18.28
CA PHE A 93 7.35 -6.43 -19.47
C PHE A 93 7.42 -5.18 -20.34
N THR A 94 8.36 -4.31 -20.05
CA THR A 94 8.53 -3.02 -20.74
C THR A 94 9.00 -3.25 -22.16
N GLN A 95 8.07 -3.25 -23.11
CA GLN A 95 8.29 -3.56 -24.51
C GLN A 95 8.09 -2.36 -25.43
N PHE A 96 7.36 -1.35 -24.97
CA PHE A 96 6.94 -0.21 -25.78
C PHE A 96 7.35 1.11 -25.14
N ASN A 97 7.37 2.16 -25.98
CA ASN A 97 7.41 3.55 -25.55
C ASN A 97 6.14 4.23 -26.05
N ARG A 98 5.40 4.90 -25.16
CA ARG A 98 4.20 5.67 -25.49
C ARG A 98 4.57 7.14 -25.68
N ASP A 99 4.17 7.76 -26.80
CA ASP A 99 4.36 9.18 -27.08
C ASP A 99 3.22 10.06 -26.51
N GLU A 100 3.31 11.38 -26.72
CA GLU A 100 2.30 12.35 -26.27
C GLU A 100 0.95 12.19 -27.00
N GLU A 101 0.98 11.68 -28.24
CA GLU A 101 -0.20 11.39 -29.06
C GLU A 101 -0.85 10.06 -28.68
N GLY A 102 -0.21 9.24 -27.82
CA GLY A 102 -0.71 7.95 -27.36
C GLY A 102 -0.34 6.77 -28.27
N ASN A 103 0.59 6.95 -29.21
CA ASN A 103 1.06 5.86 -30.04
C ASN A 103 2.14 5.04 -29.34
N TYR A 104 2.17 3.74 -29.62
CA TYR A 104 3.15 2.81 -29.07
C TYR A 104 4.21 2.45 -30.11
N THR A 105 5.47 2.64 -29.76
CA THR A 105 6.61 2.18 -30.56
C THR A 105 7.39 1.14 -29.78
N ARG A 106 7.82 0.07 -30.46
CA ARG A 106 8.56 -1.01 -29.82
C ARG A 106 9.94 -0.54 -29.37
N LEU A 107 10.33 -0.87 -28.12
CA LEU A 107 11.67 -0.57 -27.62
C LEU A 107 12.71 -1.45 -28.31
N PRO A 108 13.89 -0.89 -28.68
CA PRO A 108 14.99 -1.67 -29.25
C PRO A 108 15.52 -2.75 -28.29
N LYS A 109 15.42 -2.50 -27.01
CA LYS A 109 15.80 -3.43 -25.93
C LYS A 109 14.66 -3.48 -24.90
N PRO A 110 13.77 -4.48 -25.00
CA PRO A 110 12.79 -4.75 -23.96
C PRO A 110 13.48 -5.08 -22.64
N ASN A 111 12.85 -4.75 -21.55
CA ASN A 111 13.33 -5.09 -20.20
C ASN A 111 12.16 -5.49 -19.31
N ILE A 112 12.48 -6.00 -18.14
CA ILE A 112 11.50 -6.37 -17.12
C ILE A 112 11.74 -5.48 -15.91
N ASP A 113 10.69 -4.84 -15.43
CA ASP A 113 10.65 -4.14 -14.16
C ASP A 113 9.67 -4.85 -13.22
N THR A 114 10.05 -5.07 -11.98
CA THR A 114 9.21 -5.82 -11.06
C THR A 114 8.96 -5.06 -9.77
N GLY A 115 7.74 -5.22 -9.22
CA GLY A 115 7.37 -4.65 -7.95
C GLY A 115 6.67 -5.66 -7.06
N MET A 116 7.07 -5.73 -5.78
CA MET A 116 6.47 -6.60 -4.78
C MET A 116 5.89 -5.77 -3.64
N GLY A 117 4.67 -6.09 -3.23
CA GLY A 117 4.09 -5.56 -2.00
C GLY A 117 4.65 -6.26 -0.77
N LEU A 118 5.69 -5.73 -0.12
CA LEU A 118 6.29 -6.35 1.06
C LEU A 118 5.25 -6.65 2.15
N GLU A 119 4.40 -5.68 2.47
CA GLU A 119 3.37 -5.86 3.49
C GLU A 119 2.25 -6.83 3.04
N ARG A 120 1.95 -6.90 1.73
CA ARG A 120 1.03 -7.91 1.19
C ARG A 120 1.60 -9.31 1.36
N LEU A 121 2.88 -9.49 1.05
CA LEU A 121 3.56 -10.77 1.27
C LEU A 121 3.66 -11.10 2.76
N ALA A 122 3.98 -10.13 3.61
CA ALA A 122 4.00 -10.31 5.06
C ALA A 122 2.61 -10.71 5.60
N CYS A 123 1.53 -10.14 5.07
CA CYS A 123 0.16 -10.52 5.42
C CYS A 123 -0.12 -12.00 5.11
N VAL A 124 0.34 -12.49 3.95
CA VAL A 124 0.25 -13.90 3.57
C VAL A 124 1.08 -14.78 4.50
N MET A 125 2.35 -14.40 4.74
CA MET A 125 3.28 -15.19 5.55
C MET A 125 2.90 -15.27 7.03
N GLN A 126 2.25 -14.24 7.56
CA GLN A 126 1.78 -14.17 8.94
C GLN A 126 0.34 -14.66 9.11
N ASP A 127 -0.33 -15.04 8.02
CA ASP A 127 -1.73 -15.48 8.00
C ASP A 127 -2.68 -14.52 8.74
N VAL A 128 -2.50 -13.22 8.49
CA VAL A 128 -3.34 -12.17 9.09
C VAL A 128 -4.40 -11.66 8.12
N SER A 129 -5.49 -11.11 8.66
CA SER A 129 -6.67 -10.78 7.87
C SER A 129 -6.50 -9.57 6.96
N ASN A 130 -5.61 -8.63 7.33
CA ASN A 130 -5.35 -7.43 6.55
C ASN A 130 -3.97 -6.84 6.90
N LEU A 131 -3.52 -5.86 6.11
CA LEU A 131 -2.21 -5.23 6.25
C LEU A 131 -1.98 -4.58 7.62
N PHE A 132 -3.04 -4.11 8.28
CA PHE A 132 -2.95 -3.45 9.59
C PHE A 132 -2.67 -4.43 10.74
N GLU A 133 -2.78 -5.72 10.49
CA GLU A 133 -2.46 -6.79 11.44
C GLU A 133 -1.05 -7.35 11.28
N VAL A 134 -0.33 -6.96 10.22
CA VAL A 134 1.11 -7.28 10.06
C VAL A 134 1.88 -6.70 11.24
N ASP A 135 2.78 -7.47 11.81
CA ASP A 135 3.48 -7.23 13.09
C ASP A 135 4.04 -5.81 13.26
N THR A 136 4.77 -5.30 12.27
CA THR A 136 5.35 -3.96 12.30
C THR A 136 4.29 -2.85 12.22
N ILE A 137 3.24 -3.05 11.43
CA ILE A 137 2.14 -2.09 11.29
C ILE A 137 1.24 -2.13 12.53
N ARG A 138 1.03 -3.33 13.07
CA ARG A 138 0.20 -3.55 14.26
C ARG A 138 0.70 -2.78 15.48
N LYS A 139 2.00 -2.62 15.66
CA LYS A 139 2.56 -1.82 16.76
C LYS A 139 2.18 -0.34 16.66
N VAL A 140 2.17 0.22 15.45
CA VAL A 140 1.72 1.60 15.23
C VAL A 140 0.23 1.73 15.55
N LEU A 141 -0.57 0.79 15.08
CA LEU A 141 -2.01 0.72 15.35
C LEU A 141 -2.30 0.60 16.86
N ASP A 142 -1.61 -0.29 17.56
CA ASP A 142 -1.78 -0.51 19.00
C ASP A 142 -1.40 0.73 19.84
N CYS A 143 -0.40 1.50 19.39
CA CYS A 143 -0.07 2.79 20.00
C CYS A 143 -1.25 3.76 19.91
N ILE A 144 -1.88 3.88 18.73
CA ILE A 144 -3.07 4.74 18.56
C ILE A 144 -4.22 4.28 19.44
N CYS A 145 -4.47 2.98 19.49
CA CYS A 145 -5.50 2.40 20.36
C CYS A 145 -5.26 2.73 21.84
N THR A 146 -4.01 2.64 22.29
CA THR A 146 -3.61 2.94 23.67
C THR A 146 -3.84 4.41 23.99
N LEU A 147 -3.42 5.32 23.11
CA LEU A 147 -3.59 6.77 23.30
C LEU A 147 -5.05 7.16 23.35
N ALA A 148 -5.90 6.57 22.48
CA ALA A 148 -7.31 6.87 22.40
C ALA A 148 -8.19 6.11 23.42
N GLY A 149 -7.63 5.12 24.14
CA GLY A 149 -8.40 4.27 25.04
C GLY A 149 -9.45 3.41 24.35
N VAL A 150 -9.21 3.01 23.08
CA VAL A 150 -10.11 2.19 22.27
C VAL A 150 -9.45 0.86 21.89
N ARG A 151 -10.25 -0.09 21.44
CA ARG A 151 -9.77 -1.38 20.95
C ARG A 151 -10.11 -1.55 19.49
N TYR A 152 -9.13 -1.98 18.71
CA TYR A 152 -9.31 -2.33 17.30
C TYR A 152 -10.19 -3.59 17.16
N GLY A 153 -11.18 -3.53 16.31
CA GLY A 153 -12.16 -4.60 16.08
C GLY A 153 -13.48 -4.43 16.83
N ASP A 154 -13.59 -3.50 17.80
CA ASP A 154 -14.82 -3.28 18.55
C ASP A 154 -15.87 -2.49 17.77
N SER A 155 -15.46 -1.63 16.85
CA SER A 155 -16.36 -0.78 16.08
C SER A 155 -15.77 -0.43 14.71
N ALA A 156 -16.53 -0.73 13.66
CA ALA A 156 -16.11 -0.38 12.28
C ALA A 156 -15.82 1.13 12.11
N ARG A 157 -16.50 2.00 12.84
CA ARG A 157 -16.27 3.45 12.78
C ARG A 157 -14.93 3.86 13.39
N THR A 158 -14.59 3.30 14.55
CA THR A 158 -13.29 3.56 15.19
C THR A 158 -12.17 2.91 14.40
N ASP A 159 -12.37 1.71 13.86
CA ASP A 159 -11.38 0.99 13.07
C ASP A 159 -10.97 1.78 11.81
N ILE A 160 -11.93 2.41 11.12
CA ILE A 160 -11.62 3.30 9.99
C ILE A 160 -10.67 4.42 10.43
N SER A 161 -10.96 5.07 11.56
CA SER A 161 -10.11 6.17 12.05
C SER A 161 -8.72 5.70 12.43
N ILE A 162 -8.62 4.55 13.11
CA ILE A 162 -7.35 3.94 13.50
C ILE A 162 -6.51 3.60 12.25
N ARG A 163 -7.12 2.97 11.23
CA ARG A 163 -6.45 2.62 9.96
C ARG A 163 -5.96 3.86 9.23
N VAL A 164 -6.79 4.90 9.12
CA VAL A 164 -6.40 6.16 8.47
C VAL A 164 -5.20 6.80 9.15
N ILE A 165 -5.20 6.87 10.48
CA ILE A 165 -4.07 7.43 11.23
C ILE A 165 -2.82 6.58 11.01
N THR A 166 -2.92 5.25 11.11
CA THR A 166 -1.81 4.32 10.92
C THR A 166 -1.17 4.47 9.53
N ASP A 167 -1.98 4.48 8.48
CA ASP A 167 -1.51 4.64 7.10
C ASP A 167 -0.83 6.00 6.88
N HIS A 168 -1.50 7.07 7.31
CA HIS A 168 -1.02 8.43 7.05
C HIS A 168 0.23 8.78 7.84
N ILE A 169 0.35 8.33 9.10
CA ILE A 169 1.54 8.64 9.91
C ILE A 169 2.78 7.92 9.40
N ARG A 170 2.65 6.70 8.89
CA ARG A 170 3.74 5.97 8.24
C ARG A 170 4.23 6.74 7.01
N SER A 171 3.32 7.09 6.11
CA SER A 171 3.64 7.83 4.89
C SER A 171 4.26 9.20 5.19
N THR A 172 3.70 9.96 6.11
CA THR A 172 4.18 11.31 6.44
C THR A 172 5.53 11.29 7.15
N THR A 173 5.80 10.30 7.98
CA THR A 173 7.12 10.09 8.62
C THR A 173 8.21 9.92 7.57
N MET A 174 7.99 9.07 6.57
CA MET A 174 8.93 8.85 5.47
C MET A 174 9.07 10.11 4.59
N MET A 175 7.97 10.76 4.20
CA MET A 175 8.01 11.99 3.41
C MET A 175 8.84 13.09 4.07
N ILE A 176 8.69 13.30 5.38
CA ILE A 176 9.47 14.30 6.12
C ILE A 176 10.93 13.90 6.21
N SER A 177 11.22 12.62 6.41
CA SER A 177 12.58 12.10 6.35
C SER A 177 13.24 12.39 5.00
N ASP A 178 12.50 12.29 3.90
CA ASP A 178 12.97 12.61 2.55
C ASP A 178 13.01 14.12 2.24
N GLY A 179 12.80 14.96 3.24
CA GLY A 179 12.93 16.42 3.14
C GLY A 179 11.68 17.15 2.64
N VAL A 180 10.52 16.49 2.57
CA VAL A 180 9.25 17.17 2.25
C VAL A 180 8.77 17.96 3.46
N ILE A 181 8.40 19.22 3.25
CA ILE A 181 7.87 20.13 4.28
C ILE A 181 6.43 20.47 3.97
N PRO A 182 5.51 20.53 4.98
CA PRO A 182 4.12 20.94 4.75
C PRO A 182 4.02 22.30 4.09
N SER A 183 3.28 22.39 2.99
CA SER A 183 3.09 23.63 2.22
C SER A 183 1.69 23.72 1.59
N ASN A 184 1.42 24.80 0.84
CA ASN A 184 0.13 25.01 0.17
C ASN A 184 0.08 24.39 -1.24
N GLU A 185 1.19 23.92 -1.77
CA GLU A 185 1.29 23.42 -3.14
C GLU A 185 2.27 22.23 -3.26
N GLY A 186 2.21 21.54 -4.37
CA GLY A 186 3.10 20.45 -4.70
C GLY A 186 3.08 19.29 -3.68
N ARG A 187 4.24 18.65 -3.47
CA ARG A 187 4.38 17.52 -2.54
C ARG A 187 4.06 17.90 -1.09
N GLY A 188 4.42 19.12 -0.68
CA GLY A 188 4.15 19.60 0.67
C GLY A 188 2.65 19.80 0.96
N TYR A 189 1.83 20.07 -0.05
CA TYR A 189 0.38 20.09 0.09
C TYR A 189 -0.19 18.71 0.37
N VAL A 190 0.31 17.68 -0.32
CA VAL A 190 -0.10 16.30 -0.06
C VAL A 190 0.25 15.90 1.37
N LEU A 191 1.49 16.15 1.81
CA LEU A 191 1.94 15.89 3.18
C LEU A 191 1.02 16.58 4.20
N ARG A 192 0.73 17.87 3.99
CA ARG A 192 -0.18 18.65 4.86
C ARG A 192 -1.56 18.02 4.95
N ARG A 193 -2.13 17.61 3.81
CA ARG A 193 -3.45 16.96 3.77
C ARG A 193 -3.48 15.65 4.55
N LEU A 194 -2.44 14.82 4.41
CA LEU A 194 -2.35 13.54 5.14
C LEU A 194 -2.26 13.78 6.65
N LEU A 195 -1.40 14.70 7.11
CA LEU A 195 -1.28 15.04 8.53
C LEU A 195 -2.60 15.57 9.10
N ARG A 196 -3.24 16.52 8.43
CA ARG A 196 -4.52 17.10 8.89
C ARG A 196 -5.65 16.07 8.89
N ARG A 197 -5.67 15.15 7.91
CA ARG A 197 -6.64 14.06 7.90
C ARG A 197 -6.41 13.10 9.06
N ALA A 198 -5.16 12.76 9.37
CA ALA A 198 -4.84 11.95 10.54
C ALA A 198 -5.24 12.63 11.85
N ALA A 199 -4.91 13.92 12.03
CA ALA A 199 -5.31 14.71 13.19
C ALA A 199 -6.83 14.77 13.36
N ARG A 200 -7.59 14.99 12.26
CA ARG A 200 -9.05 14.93 12.29
C ARG A 200 -9.59 13.58 12.76
N HIS A 201 -8.99 12.48 12.29
CA HIS A 201 -9.40 11.15 12.76
C HIS A 201 -9.03 10.91 14.22
N GLY A 202 -7.94 11.54 14.73
CA GLY A 202 -7.64 11.58 16.16
C GLY A 202 -8.74 12.24 16.97
N LYS A 203 -9.27 13.41 16.53
CA LYS A 203 -10.41 14.05 17.17
C LYS A 203 -11.67 13.16 17.18
N LEU A 204 -11.91 12.38 16.10
CA LEU A 204 -13.01 11.43 16.05
C LEU A 204 -12.84 10.26 17.03
N LEU A 205 -11.63 9.97 17.48
CA LEU A 205 -11.31 9.00 18.52
C LEU A 205 -11.28 9.60 19.94
N GLY A 206 -11.53 10.93 20.08
CA GLY A 206 -11.51 11.63 21.36
C GLY A 206 -10.13 12.13 21.79
N LEU A 207 -9.17 12.20 20.90
CA LEU A 207 -7.84 12.76 21.19
C LEU A 207 -7.88 14.30 21.03
N ASP A 208 -7.78 15.02 22.13
CA ASP A 208 -7.90 16.49 22.15
C ASP A 208 -6.55 17.22 22.16
N LYS A 209 -5.46 16.47 22.23
CA LYS A 209 -4.09 17.02 22.24
C LYS A 209 -3.29 16.47 21.07
N PRO A 210 -2.27 17.20 20.58
CA PRO A 210 -1.35 16.69 19.56
C PRO A 210 -0.72 15.36 20.00
N PHE A 211 -0.83 14.34 19.16
CA PHE A 211 -0.40 12.96 19.46
C PHE A 211 0.36 12.31 18.31
N LEU A 212 0.23 12.83 17.08
CA LEU A 212 0.81 12.20 15.88
C LEU A 212 2.34 12.07 15.97
N HIS A 213 3.00 13.00 16.64
CA HIS A 213 4.45 12.96 16.85
C HIS A 213 4.90 11.78 17.72
N ASP A 214 4.07 11.31 18.65
CA ASP A 214 4.36 10.13 19.47
C ASP A 214 4.14 8.84 18.69
N VAL A 215 3.10 8.81 17.85
CA VAL A 215 2.86 7.68 16.92
C VAL A 215 3.99 7.59 15.88
N ALA A 216 4.50 8.72 15.38
CA ALA A 216 5.64 8.76 14.46
C ALA A 216 6.91 8.15 15.07
N GLU A 217 7.12 8.28 16.38
CA GLU A 217 8.24 7.64 17.06
C GLU A 217 8.17 6.11 17.00
N VAL A 218 6.97 5.53 17.07
CA VAL A 218 6.77 4.09 16.89
C VAL A 218 7.13 3.69 15.45
N VAL A 219 6.70 4.47 14.45
CA VAL A 219 7.06 4.24 13.03
C VAL A 219 8.57 4.24 12.83
N ILE A 220 9.27 5.23 13.40
CA ILE A 220 10.73 5.33 13.34
C ILE A 220 11.38 4.09 13.96
N ASN A 221 10.92 3.69 15.15
CA ASN A 221 11.48 2.54 15.86
C ASN A 221 11.29 1.21 15.11
N GLU A 222 10.14 1.01 14.46
CA GLU A 222 9.87 -0.20 13.68
C GLU A 222 10.62 -0.22 12.34
N SER A 223 10.95 0.96 11.80
CA SER A 223 11.56 1.08 10.47
C SER A 223 13.08 1.31 10.50
N LYS A 224 13.67 1.62 11.65
CA LYS A 224 15.09 2.06 11.80
C LYS A 224 16.14 1.05 11.30
N GLN A 225 15.82 -0.23 11.25
CA GLN A 225 16.77 -1.24 10.75
C GLN A 225 16.93 -1.15 9.24
N ALA A 226 15.83 -0.90 8.52
CA ALA A 226 15.83 -0.73 7.08
C ALA A 226 16.17 0.72 6.66
N TYR A 227 15.80 1.69 7.50
CA TYR A 227 15.95 3.13 7.25
C TYR A 227 16.62 3.83 8.45
N PRO A 228 17.94 3.65 8.65
CA PRO A 228 18.67 4.21 9.80
C PRO A 228 18.63 5.74 9.86
N GLU A 229 18.47 6.43 8.74
CA GLU A 229 18.31 7.87 8.64
C GLU A 229 17.10 8.43 9.39
N LEU A 230 16.09 7.60 9.63
CA LEU A 230 14.93 7.99 10.44
C LEU A 230 15.32 8.32 11.88
N VAL A 231 16.29 7.61 12.44
CA VAL A 231 16.79 7.86 13.78
C VAL A 231 17.52 9.20 13.84
N GLU A 232 18.40 9.46 12.86
CA GLU A 232 19.16 10.71 12.77
C GLU A 232 18.25 11.93 12.62
N ARG A 233 17.12 11.78 11.93
CA ARG A 233 16.15 12.83 11.64
C ARG A 233 14.95 12.85 12.57
N SER A 234 14.90 11.97 13.56
CA SER A 234 13.75 11.74 14.46
C SER A 234 13.23 13.03 15.09
N GLU A 235 14.13 13.86 15.65
CA GLU A 235 13.76 15.12 16.27
C GLU A 235 13.07 16.08 15.28
N ASN A 236 13.63 16.21 14.07
CA ASN A 236 13.05 17.05 13.04
C ASN A 236 11.70 16.53 12.55
N ILE A 237 11.57 15.21 12.33
CA ILE A 237 10.32 14.58 11.91
C ILE A 237 9.22 14.86 12.93
N ARG A 238 9.46 14.57 14.18
CA ARG A 238 8.50 14.79 15.29
C ARG A 238 8.11 16.26 15.43
N LYS A 239 9.08 17.17 15.33
CA LYS A 239 8.85 18.62 15.39
C LYS A 239 7.95 19.12 14.26
N VAL A 240 8.22 18.70 13.01
CA VAL A 240 7.41 19.09 11.84
C VAL A 240 5.98 18.59 11.97
N ILE A 241 5.79 17.33 12.37
CA ILE A 241 4.47 16.73 12.59
C ILE A 241 3.70 17.51 13.66
N ARG A 242 4.32 17.74 14.81
CA ARG A 242 3.70 18.43 15.95
C ARG A 242 3.26 19.84 15.57
N ILE A 243 4.13 20.63 14.92
CA ILE A 243 3.82 22.00 14.53
C ILE A 243 2.63 22.04 13.55
N GLU A 244 2.56 21.13 12.58
CA GLU A 244 1.43 21.13 11.62
C GLU A 244 0.13 20.65 12.28
N GLU A 245 0.19 19.73 13.23
CA GLU A 245 -0.95 19.27 14.01
C GLU A 245 -1.50 20.42 14.90
N GLU A 246 -0.63 21.12 15.66
CA GLU A 246 -0.98 22.28 16.49
C GLU A 246 -1.64 23.39 15.64
N LYS A 247 -1.07 23.75 14.49
CA LYS A 247 -1.65 24.73 13.56
C LYS A 247 -3.02 24.29 13.03
N PHE A 248 -3.23 23.03 12.82
CA PHE A 248 -4.52 22.51 12.38
C PHE A 248 -5.56 22.62 13.49
N GLU A 249 -5.22 22.30 14.74
CA GLU A 249 -6.09 22.42 15.90
C GLU A 249 -6.55 23.89 16.10
N GLU A 250 -5.61 24.84 16.06
CA GLU A 250 -5.93 26.27 16.13
C GLU A 250 -6.94 26.70 15.03
N THR A 251 -6.78 26.16 13.81
CA THR A 251 -7.68 26.44 12.69
C THR A 251 -9.08 25.89 12.91
N VAL A 252 -9.18 24.67 13.46
CA VAL A 252 -10.45 24.00 13.76
C VAL A 252 -11.18 24.73 14.88
N ASP A 253 -10.47 25.08 15.95
CA ASP A 253 -11.05 25.79 17.10
C ASP A 253 -11.58 27.18 16.70
N GLN A 254 -10.86 27.91 15.85
CA GLN A 254 -11.32 29.18 15.30
C GLN A 254 -12.54 29.02 14.40
N GLY A 255 -12.64 27.93 13.61
CA GLY A 255 -13.77 27.65 12.75
C GLY A 255 -15.05 27.21 13.49
N LEU A 256 -14.92 26.74 14.73
CA LEU A 256 -16.05 26.35 15.59
C LEU A 256 -16.65 27.55 16.38
N VAL A 257 -15.99 28.70 16.34
CA VAL A 257 -16.44 29.94 17.05
C VAL A 257 -17.32 30.82 16.14
N ILE A 258 -17.54 30.43 14.89
CA ILE A 258 -18.47 31.12 13.95
C ILE A 258 -19.74 30.27 13.83
#